data_9b815552945788a73676a9b5917d42ab
#
_entry.id   9b815552945788a73676a9b5917d42ab
#
_cell.length_a   1.000
_cell.length_b   1.000
_cell.length_c   1.000
_cell.angle_alpha   90.00
_cell.angle_beta   90.00
_cell.angle_gamma   90.00
#
_symmetry.space_group_name_H-M   'P 1'
#
loop_
_entity.id
_entity.type
_entity.pdbx_description
1 polymer ?
#
loop_
_entity_poly.entity_id
_entity_poly.type
_entity_poly.pdbx_seq_one_letter_code
_entity_poly.pdbx_strand_id
1 'polypeptide(L)'
;AFPLKFHLEVGHLVNLFFSITAIIGIKKICEEFFNKDVGIIVFLILFFYPAFFGHMGFNSKDTIIAFCHVWIFYLAIKYLKSHKNSYIYYLSLLAAVGTGMNLFFLGSLLPLIILFLLEIFYYKKFNHEKIKIKKFLIDFLKGFFIFYFFLVLFWIDTHPNIFILPFKFLYEWAFSDLWRGYHYILVNGNYYLYADIPKNYLFTNLIYKSPEYFLATYIIFFGLIINYKSYFTKRFRFFNYKMFWIFSMIVYPFVLLYLTPFSIYDGLRHVLWMLPYLCIVPALTIYFLIKNFKKTIVKFTSSILLIFTVFFVFNFLSITPYQYTYLNI
;
A
#
# COMPACT_ATOMS: atom_id res chain seq x y z
N ALA A 1 16.87 26.58 -15.90
CA ALA A 1 17.34 25.40 -15.14
C ALA A 1 17.47 25.80 -13.67
N PHE A 2 16.95 24.98 -12.77
CA PHE A 2 17.17 25.16 -11.33
C PHE A 2 18.66 25.07 -11.02
N PRO A 3 19.21 25.92 -10.15
CA PRO A 3 20.61 25.82 -9.75
C PRO A 3 20.88 24.43 -9.15
N LEU A 4 21.98 23.79 -9.53
CA LEU A 4 22.41 22.46 -9.04
C LEU A 4 22.34 22.33 -7.50
N LYS A 5 22.60 23.46 -6.81
CA LYS A 5 22.53 23.62 -5.36
C LYS A 5 21.20 23.18 -4.73
N PHE A 6 20.07 23.27 -5.44
CA PHE A 6 18.73 22.98 -4.91
C PHE A 6 18.11 21.68 -5.45
N HIS A 7 18.83 20.89 -6.23
CA HIS A 7 18.28 19.67 -6.82
C HIS A 7 17.87 18.62 -5.77
N LEU A 8 18.67 18.49 -4.71
CA LEU A 8 18.36 17.55 -3.62
C LEU A 8 17.14 17.99 -2.82
N GLU A 9 17.08 19.26 -2.44
CA GLU A 9 15.97 19.82 -1.67
C GLU A 9 14.66 19.74 -2.44
N VAL A 10 14.66 20.05 -3.74
CA VAL A 10 13.47 19.91 -4.59
C VAL A 10 13.04 18.43 -4.68
N GLY A 11 13.99 17.51 -4.85
CA GLY A 11 13.72 16.06 -4.84
C GLY A 11 13.06 15.59 -3.53
N HIS A 12 13.57 16.06 -2.40
CA HIS A 12 12.98 15.76 -1.08
C HIS A 12 11.57 16.32 -0.92
N LEU A 13 11.33 17.54 -1.37
CA LEU A 13 10.00 18.17 -1.31
C LEU A 13 8.98 17.45 -2.20
N VAL A 14 9.37 17.10 -3.43
CA VAL A 14 8.52 16.33 -4.35
C VAL A 14 8.16 14.98 -3.73
N ASN A 15 9.15 14.29 -3.15
CA ASN A 15 8.93 13.01 -2.51
C ASN A 15 8.00 13.11 -1.29
N LEU A 16 8.21 14.13 -0.46
CA LEU A 16 7.34 14.43 0.68
C LEU A 16 5.90 14.71 0.23
N PHE A 17 5.72 15.47 -0.85
CA PHE A 17 4.40 15.74 -1.44
C PHE A 17 3.67 14.45 -1.84
N PHE A 18 4.31 13.54 -2.57
CA PHE A 18 3.72 12.27 -2.96
C PHE A 18 3.41 11.38 -1.74
N SER A 19 4.31 11.37 -0.76
CA SER A 19 4.13 10.60 0.48
C SER A 19 2.92 11.07 1.28
N ILE A 20 2.80 12.39 1.52
CA ILE A 20 1.62 12.96 2.21
C ILE A 20 0.35 12.68 1.42
N THR A 21 0.42 12.78 0.10
CA THR A 21 -0.73 12.54 -0.77
C THR A 21 -1.14 11.06 -0.75
N ALA A 22 -0.19 10.11 -0.58
CA ALA A 22 -0.49 8.70 -0.34
C ALA A 22 -1.24 8.48 0.99
N ILE A 23 -0.82 9.18 2.07
CA ILE A 23 -1.51 9.14 3.37
C ILE A 23 -2.93 9.70 3.27
N ILE A 24 -3.13 10.78 2.51
CA ILE A 24 -4.47 11.31 2.21
C ILE A 24 -5.30 10.30 1.41
N GLY A 25 -4.70 9.59 0.47
CA GLY A 25 -5.36 8.56 -0.33
C GLY A 25 -5.92 7.42 0.52
N ILE A 26 -5.13 6.87 1.44
CA ILE A 26 -5.61 5.80 2.33
C ILE A 26 -6.70 6.30 3.31
N LYS A 27 -6.58 7.54 3.80
CA LYS A 27 -7.66 8.19 4.56
C LYS A 27 -8.96 8.19 3.77
N LYS A 28 -8.93 8.60 2.49
CA LYS A 28 -10.11 8.62 1.61
C LYS A 28 -10.68 7.22 1.36
N ILE A 29 -9.86 6.19 1.22
CA ILE A 29 -10.30 4.80 1.12
C ILE A 29 -11.06 4.41 2.39
N CYS A 30 -10.53 4.73 3.57
CA CYS A 30 -11.19 4.45 4.84
C CYS A 30 -12.48 5.24 5.04
N GLU A 31 -12.55 6.48 4.57
CA GLU A 31 -13.79 7.27 4.57
C GLU A 31 -14.87 6.62 3.69
N GLU A 32 -14.51 6.11 2.52
CA GLU A 32 -15.42 5.41 1.60
C GLU A 32 -15.84 4.02 2.11
N PHE A 33 -14.97 3.31 2.79
CA PHE A 33 -15.23 1.97 3.29
C PHE A 33 -15.92 1.97 4.65
N PHE A 34 -15.55 2.87 5.51
CA PHE A 34 -15.99 2.90 6.92
C PHE A 34 -16.61 4.24 7.27
N ASN A 35 -15.82 5.19 7.76
CA ASN A 35 -16.26 6.54 8.09
C ASN A 35 -15.05 7.50 8.25
N LYS A 36 -15.36 8.79 8.49
CA LYS A 36 -14.35 9.84 8.67
C LYS A 36 -13.43 9.60 9.86
N ASP A 37 -13.95 9.08 10.99
CA ASP A 37 -13.16 8.83 12.19
C ASP A 37 -12.06 7.79 11.91
N VAL A 38 -12.42 6.66 11.27
CA VAL A 38 -11.43 5.63 10.85
C VAL A 38 -10.43 6.23 9.86
N GLY A 39 -10.88 7.10 8.95
CA GLY A 39 -10.00 7.82 8.02
C GLY A 39 -8.97 8.70 8.72
N ILE A 40 -9.36 9.43 9.78
CA ILE A 40 -8.44 10.26 10.55
C ILE A 40 -7.43 9.39 11.31
N ILE A 41 -7.90 8.31 11.94
CA ILE A 41 -7.04 7.43 12.71
C ILE A 41 -5.99 6.76 11.80
N VAL A 42 -6.39 6.24 10.62
CA VAL A 42 -5.43 5.63 9.69
C VAL A 42 -4.41 6.64 9.18
N PHE A 43 -4.84 7.90 8.93
CA PHE A 43 -3.94 8.99 8.55
C PHE A 43 -2.82 9.17 9.59
N LEU A 44 -3.19 9.27 10.88
CA LEU A 44 -2.22 9.46 11.96
C LEU A 44 -1.29 8.23 12.11
N ILE A 45 -1.84 7.01 12.06
CA ILE A 45 -1.04 5.79 12.20
C ILE A 45 -0.01 5.69 11.07
N LEU A 46 -0.40 5.91 9.82
CA LEU A 46 0.52 5.82 8.68
C LEU A 46 1.54 6.96 8.69
N PHE A 47 1.12 8.17 9.05
CA PHE A 47 2.03 9.31 9.16
C PHE A 47 3.16 9.05 10.16
N PHE A 48 2.86 8.44 11.31
CA PHE A 48 3.86 8.09 12.32
C PHE A 48 4.40 6.67 12.23
N TYR A 49 4.07 5.92 11.16
CA TYR A 49 4.65 4.60 10.96
C TYR A 49 6.13 4.72 10.57
N PRO A 50 7.08 4.21 11.39
CA PRO A 50 8.50 4.58 11.27
C PRO A 50 9.09 4.32 9.89
N ALA A 51 8.84 3.13 9.32
CA ALA A 51 9.35 2.79 8.00
C ALA A 51 8.77 3.70 6.90
N PHE A 52 7.48 4.08 6.97
CA PHE A 52 6.89 4.99 5.99
C PHE A 52 7.39 6.42 6.19
N PHE A 53 7.35 6.92 7.44
CA PHE A 53 7.83 8.26 7.79
C PHE A 53 9.28 8.46 7.38
N GLY A 54 10.15 7.51 7.73
CA GLY A 54 11.57 7.58 7.41
C GLY A 54 11.86 7.63 5.91
N HIS A 55 11.00 7.03 5.07
CA HIS A 55 11.16 7.08 3.62
C HIS A 55 10.52 8.32 2.96
N MET A 56 9.65 9.06 3.65
CA MET A 56 8.88 10.17 3.06
C MET A 56 9.75 11.25 2.41
N GLY A 57 10.91 11.56 2.98
CA GLY A 57 11.76 12.66 2.52
C GLY A 57 12.77 12.27 1.44
N PHE A 58 13.24 11.02 1.38
CA PHE A 58 14.39 10.67 0.55
C PHE A 58 14.17 9.53 -0.46
N ASN A 59 13.14 8.69 -0.27
CA ASN A 59 12.90 7.57 -1.17
C ASN A 59 12.00 7.98 -2.34
N SER A 60 12.61 8.51 -3.39
CA SER A 60 11.91 9.05 -4.56
C SER A 60 11.26 8.01 -5.47
N LYS A 61 11.42 6.72 -5.20
CA LYS A 61 10.85 5.64 -6.00
C LYS A 61 9.68 4.95 -5.28
N ASP A 62 9.95 4.39 -4.12
CA ASP A 62 9.00 3.48 -3.48
C ASP A 62 7.81 4.21 -2.82
N THR A 63 8.00 5.47 -2.41
CA THR A 63 6.91 6.32 -1.92
C THR A 63 5.98 6.79 -3.04
N ILE A 64 6.52 7.06 -4.24
CA ILE A 64 5.70 7.37 -5.42
C ILE A 64 4.90 6.12 -5.86
N ILE A 65 5.50 4.95 -5.78
CA ILE A 65 4.81 3.67 -6.01
C ILE A 65 3.66 3.50 -5.01
N ALA A 66 3.89 3.76 -3.73
CA ALA A 66 2.84 3.70 -2.70
C ALA A 66 1.71 4.71 -2.98
N PHE A 67 2.05 5.93 -3.38
CA PHE A 67 1.09 6.93 -3.84
C PHE A 67 0.23 6.42 -5.00
N CYS A 68 0.86 5.95 -6.08
CA CYS A 68 0.14 5.43 -7.24
C CYS A 68 -0.79 4.28 -6.85
N HIS A 69 -0.29 3.32 -6.04
CA HIS A 69 -1.06 2.15 -5.63
C HIS A 69 -2.32 2.52 -4.83
N VAL A 70 -2.20 3.41 -3.85
CA VAL A 70 -3.32 3.85 -3.00
C VAL A 70 -4.36 4.62 -3.81
N TRP A 71 -3.93 5.54 -4.68
CA TRP A 71 -4.85 6.33 -5.49
C TRP A 71 -5.52 5.51 -6.59
N ILE A 72 -4.84 4.54 -7.20
CA ILE A 72 -5.45 3.59 -8.13
C ILE A 72 -6.56 2.81 -7.42
N PHE A 73 -6.31 2.30 -6.21
CA PHE A 73 -7.33 1.61 -5.41
C PHE A 73 -8.54 2.53 -5.13
N TYR A 74 -8.30 3.78 -4.69
CA TYR A 74 -9.36 4.75 -4.44
C TYR A 74 -10.18 5.05 -5.70
N LEU A 75 -9.53 5.32 -6.82
CA LEU A 75 -10.17 5.63 -8.11
C LEU A 75 -10.94 4.44 -8.66
N ALA A 76 -10.45 3.21 -8.48
CA ALA A 76 -11.17 1.99 -8.85
C ALA A 76 -12.49 1.89 -8.08
N ILE A 77 -12.50 2.13 -6.76
CA ILE A 77 -13.75 2.16 -5.96
C ILE A 77 -14.68 3.27 -6.45
N LYS A 78 -14.15 4.45 -6.75
CA LYS A 78 -14.97 5.58 -7.24
C LYS A 78 -15.57 5.28 -8.60
N TYR A 79 -14.83 4.61 -9.50
CA TYR A 79 -15.37 4.16 -10.78
C TYR A 79 -16.49 3.12 -10.59
N LEU A 80 -16.27 2.12 -9.74
CA LEU A 80 -17.29 1.11 -9.43
C LEU A 80 -18.58 1.71 -8.89
N LYS A 81 -18.52 2.81 -8.13
CA LYS A 81 -19.68 3.47 -7.54
C LYS A 81 -20.41 4.43 -8.50
N SER A 82 -19.70 5.10 -9.38
CA SER A 82 -20.27 6.24 -10.15
C SER A 82 -20.19 6.08 -11.66
N HIS A 83 -19.41 5.12 -12.16
CA HIS A 83 -19.18 4.83 -13.59
C HIS A 83 -18.69 6.06 -14.41
N LYS A 84 -18.04 7.03 -13.76
CA LYS A 84 -17.48 8.21 -14.45
C LYS A 84 -16.17 7.85 -15.12
N ASN A 85 -16.06 8.09 -16.43
CA ASN A 85 -14.88 7.75 -17.24
C ASN A 85 -13.61 8.42 -16.73
N SER A 86 -13.71 9.62 -16.15
CA SER A 86 -12.55 10.33 -15.61
C SER A 86 -11.76 9.52 -14.59
N TYR A 87 -12.42 8.67 -13.80
CA TYR A 87 -11.72 7.82 -12.83
C TYR A 87 -10.83 6.77 -13.51
N ILE A 88 -11.28 6.17 -14.62
CA ILE A 88 -10.44 5.24 -15.41
C ILE A 88 -9.26 5.98 -16.03
N TYR A 89 -9.45 7.20 -16.52
CA TYR A 89 -8.37 7.98 -17.13
C TYR A 89 -7.27 8.33 -16.11
N TYR A 90 -7.65 8.82 -14.93
CA TYR A 90 -6.68 9.07 -13.85
C TYR A 90 -6.01 7.80 -13.33
N LEU A 91 -6.77 6.71 -13.16
CA LEU A 91 -6.25 5.41 -12.78
C LEU A 91 -5.19 4.93 -13.79
N SER A 92 -5.47 5.04 -15.09
CA SER A 92 -4.55 4.65 -16.17
C SER A 92 -3.28 5.50 -16.21
N LEU A 93 -3.41 6.82 -15.99
CA LEU A 93 -2.27 7.72 -15.87
C LEU A 93 -1.37 7.31 -14.68
N LEU A 94 -1.96 7.08 -13.50
CA LEU A 94 -1.20 6.66 -12.32
C LEU A 94 -0.56 5.27 -12.51
N ALA A 95 -1.24 4.36 -13.23
CA ALA A 95 -0.67 3.07 -13.57
C ALA A 95 0.56 3.22 -14.47
N ALA A 96 0.53 4.15 -15.44
CA ALA A 96 1.67 4.44 -16.29
C ALA A 96 2.83 5.03 -15.48
N VAL A 97 2.58 6.00 -14.60
CA VAL A 97 3.59 6.59 -13.73
C VAL A 97 4.24 5.55 -12.83
N GLY A 98 3.43 4.75 -12.12
CA GLY A 98 3.94 3.71 -11.23
C GLY A 98 4.76 2.63 -11.96
N THR A 99 4.33 2.24 -13.17
CA THR A 99 5.05 1.27 -14.02
C THR A 99 6.36 1.85 -14.54
N GLY A 100 6.36 3.13 -14.94
CA GLY A 100 7.58 3.83 -15.35
C GLY A 100 8.59 3.98 -14.21
N MET A 101 8.13 4.07 -12.96
CA MET A 101 9.02 4.07 -11.78
C MET A 101 9.61 2.68 -11.50
N ASN A 102 8.82 1.63 -11.66
CA ASN A 102 9.25 0.24 -11.48
C ASN A 102 8.27 -0.73 -12.14
N LEU A 103 8.77 -1.60 -13.02
CA LEU A 103 7.97 -2.61 -13.72
C LEU A 103 7.25 -3.58 -12.76
N PHE A 104 7.84 -3.86 -11.60
CA PHE A 104 7.22 -4.67 -10.54
C PHE A 104 5.88 -4.10 -10.07
N PHE A 105 5.63 -2.82 -10.27
CA PHE A 105 4.38 -2.16 -9.90
C PHE A 105 3.15 -2.79 -10.57
N LEU A 106 3.24 -3.18 -11.86
CA LEU A 106 2.13 -3.89 -12.52
C LEU A 106 1.77 -5.20 -11.81
N GLY A 107 2.79 -5.95 -11.39
CA GLY A 107 2.58 -7.16 -10.60
C GLY A 107 1.89 -6.87 -9.27
N SER A 108 2.23 -5.77 -8.59
CA SER A 108 1.61 -5.39 -7.31
C SER A 108 0.13 -5.04 -7.44
N LEU A 109 -0.34 -4.62 -8.61
CA LEU A 109 -1.75 -4.30 -8.89
C LEU A 109 -2.61 -5.54 -9.15
N LEU A 110 -2.02 -6.72 -9.33
CA LEU A 110 -2.76 -7.94 -9.71
C LEU A 110 -3.97 -8.25 -8.81
N PRO A 111 -3.86 -8.24 -7.47
CA PRO A 111 -5.01 -8.50 -6.60
C PRO A 111 -6.11 -7.45 -6.77
N LEU A 112 -5.74 -6.19 -6.97
CA LEU A 112 -6.70 -5.12 -7.21
C LEU A 112 -7.43 -5.31 -8.54
N ILE A 113 -6.72 -5.67 -9.61
CA ILE A 113 -7.29 -5.94 -10.94
C ILE A 113 -8.28 -7.10 -10.84
N ILE A 114 -7.88 -8.22 -10.20
CA ILE A 114 -8.76 -9.39 -10.02
C ILE A 114 -10.03 -9.00 -9.27
N LEU A 115 -9.90 -8.32 -8.13
CA LEU A 115 -11.05 -7.91 -7.31
C LEU A 115 -11.95 -6.91 -8.07
N PHE A 116 -11.37 -6.00 -8.83
CA PHE A 116 -12.10 -5.03 -9.65
C PHE A 116 -12.94 -5.73 -10.75
N LEU A 117 -12.35 -6.71 -11.43
CA LEU A 117 -13.05 -7.51 -12.43
C LEU A 117 -14.13 -8.39 -11.79
N LEU A 118 -13.84 -9.04 -10.66
CA LEU A 118 -14.82 -9.83 -9.90
C LEU A 118 -15.99 -8.95 -9.43
N GLU A 119 -15.75 -7.70 -9.06
CA GLU A 119 -16.81 -6.78 -8.67
C GLU A 119 -17.69 -6.39 -9.85
N ILE A 120 -17.12 -6.14 -11.02
CA ILE A 120 -17.88 -5.78 -12.23
C ILE A 120 -18.73 -6.96 -12.72
N PHE A 121 -18.15 -8.16 -12.79
CA PHE A 121 -18.80 -9.29 -13.44
C PHE A 121 -19.63 -10.14 -12.47
N TYR A 122 -19.20 -10.26 -11.21
CA TYR A 122 -19.76 -11.23 -10.28
C TYR A 122 -20.43 -10.59 -9.05
N TYR A 123 -19.66 -9.94 -8.15
CA TYR A 123 -20.16 -9.56 -6.82
C TYR A 123 -21.12 -8.37 -6.83
N LYS A 124 -20.87 -7.34 -7.62
CA LYS A 124 -21.73 -6.14 -7.80
C LYS A 124 -22.17 -5.46 -6.49
N LYS A 125 -21.31 -5.51 -5.45
CA LYS A 125 -21.61 -4.97 -4.11
C LYS A 125 -21.37 -3.46 -3.99
N PHE A 126 -20.36 -2.94 -4.68
CA PHE A 126 -20.08 -1.51 -4.74
C PHE A 126 -20.87 -0.83 -5.86
N ASN A 127 -21.33 -1.61 -6.81
CA ASN A 127 -22.04 -1.15 -7.98
C ASN A 127 -23.54 -1.09 -7.70
N HIS A 128 -24.10 0.12 -7.48
CA HIS A 128 -25.52 0.32 -7.28
C HIS A 128 -26.31 0.22 -8.58
N GLU A 129 -25.70 0.55 -9.73
CA GLU A 129 -26.25 0.44 -11.06
C GLU A 129 -25.40 -0.53 -11.88
N LYS A 130 -26.04 -1.48 -12.57
CA LYS A 130 -25.31 -2.46 -13.41
C LYS A 130 -24.48 -1.73 -14.47
N ILE A 131 -23.17 -1.82 -14.41
CA ILE A 131 -22.30 -1.33 -15.48
C ILE A 131 -22.66 -2.07 -16.76
N LYS A 132 -22.98 -1.33 -17.82
CA LYS A 132 -23.15 -1.92 -19.15
C LYS A 132 -21.77 -2.40 -19.63
N ILE A 133 -21.63 -3.69 -19.91
CA ILE A 133 -20.34 -4.31 -20.33
C ILE A 133 -19.73 -3.54 -21.51
N LYS A 134 -20.54 -3.13 -22.49
CA LYS A 134 -20.08 -2.33 -23.65
C LYS A 134 -19.43 -1.02 -23.18
N LYS A 135 -20.02 -0.32 -22.21
CA LYS A 135 -19.43 0.92 -21.65
C LYS A 135 -18.10 0.63 -20.96
N PHE A 136 -18.07 -0.41 -20.12
CA PHE A 136 -16.83 -0.81 -19.44
C PHE A 136 -15.70 -1.12 -20.44
N LEU A 137 -15.99 -1.88 -21.50
CA LEU A 137 -14.98 -2.21 -22.52
C LEU A 137 -14.47 -0.96 -23.25
N ILE A 138 -15.34 -0.01 -23.56
CA ILE A 138 -14.93 1.28 -24.17
C ILE A 138 -14.06 2.09 -23.20
N ASP A 139 -14.46 2.19 -21.93
CA ASP A 139 -13.71 2.93 -20.93
C ASP A 139 -12.35 2.27 -20.66
N PHE A 140 -12.29 0.93 -20.60
CA PHE A 140 -11.06 0.17 -20.47
C PHE A 140 -10.13 0.37 -21.67
N LEU A 141 -10.65 0.31 -22.89
CA LEU A 141 -9.85 0.53 -24.11
C LEU A 141 -9.25 1.95 -24.12
N LYS A 142 -10.05 2.97 -23.81
CA LYS A 142 -9.55 4.34 -23.69
C LYS A 142 -8.50 4.47 -22.57
N GLY A 143 -8.73 3.83 -21.43
CA GLY A 143 -7.77 3.76 -20.34
C GLY A 143 -6.47 3.09 -20.74
N PHE A 144 -6.53 1.99 -21.49
CA PHE A 144 -5.36 1.33 -22.02
C PHE A 144 -4.53 2.23 -22.95
N PHE A 145 -5.17 2.98 -23.85
CA PHE A 145 -4.46 3.95 -24.69
C PHE A 145 -3.82 5.07 -23.88
N ILE A 146 -4.49 5.58 -22.85
CA ILE A 146 -3.91 6.58 -21.94
C ILE A 146 -2.69 5.98 -21.21
N PHE A 147 -2.85 4.80 -20.62
CA PHE A 147 -1.76 4.09 -19.95
C PHE A 147 -0.55 3.92 -20.87
N TYR A 148 -0.77 3.38 -22.06
CA TYR A 148 0.30 3.09 -23.02
C TYR A 148 1.00 4.36 -23.51
N PHE A 149 0.23 5.40 -23.84
CA PHE A 149 0.77 6.69 -24.25
C PHE A 149 1.70 7.30 -23.20
N PHE A 150 1.24 7.37 -21.95
CA PHE A 150 2.06 7.93 -20.88
C PHE A 150 3.21 7.01 -20.47
N LEU A 151 3.04 5.69 -20.53
CA LEU A 151 4.12 4.75 -20.27
C LEU A 151 5.28 4.98 -21.25
N VAL A 152 4.97 5.00 -22.56
CA VAL A 152 5.98 5.24 -23.60
C VAL A 152 6.57 6.66 -23.46
N LEU A 153 5.75 7.67 -23.18
CA LEU A 153 6.23 9.04 -22.99
C LEU A 153 7.29 9.15 -21.89
N PHE A 154 7.10 8.46 -20.77
CA PHE A 154 8.02 8.51 -19.63
C PHE A 154 9.17 7.50 -19.75
N TRP A 155 9.03 6.47 -20.55
CA TRP A 155 10.03 5.40 -20.67
C TRP A 155 10.86 5.56 -21.95
N ILE A 156 11.88 6.40 -21.85
CA ILE A 156 12.72 6.84 -22.99
C ILE A 156 13.36 5.66 -23.73
N ASP A 157 13.77 4.60 -23.03
CA ASP A 157 14.40 3.43 -23.62
C ASP A 157 13.50 2.68 -24.64
N THR A 158 12.19 2.95 -24.61
CA THR A 158 11.23 2.36 -25.56
C THR A 158 11.06 3.15 -26.83
N HIS A 159 11.57 4.39 -26.91
CA HIS A 159 11.38 5.29 -28.06
C HIS A 159 11.95 4.77 -29.39
N PRO A 160 13.04 3.99 -29.44
CA PRO A 160 13.51 3.42 -30.71
C PRO A 160 12.49 2.50 -31.40
N ASN A 161 11.64 1.82 -30.60
CA ASN A 161 10.52 1.03 -31.12
C ASN A 161 9.40 0.93 -30.07
N ILE A 162 8.49 1.88 -30.12
CA ILE A 162 7.40 2.02 -29.15
C ILE A 162 6.42 0.84 -29.16
N PHE A 163 6.35 0.05 -30.24
CA PHE A 163 5.42 -1.07 -30.34
C PHE A 163 5.98 -2.40 -29.81
N ILE A 164 7.30 -2.58 -29.83
CA ILE A 164 7.93 -3.85 -29.45
C ILE A 164 8.66 -3.73 -28.10
N LEU A 165 9.44 -2.68 -27.89
CA LEU A 165 10.33 -2.57 -26.74
C LEU A 165 9.61 -2.56 -25.38
N PRO A 166 8.45 -1.91 -25.19
CA PRO A 166 7.74 -1.99 -23.92
C PRO A 166 7.38 -3.42 -23.52
N PHE A 167 6.91 -4.22 -24.49
CA PHE A 167 6.55 -5.62 -24.23
C PHE A 167 7.79 -6.51 -24.05
N LYS A 168 8.84 -6.26 -24.83
CA LYS A 168 10.12 -6.97 -24.69
C LYS A 168 10.72 -6.76 -23.31
N PHE A 169 10.80 -5.52 -22.84
CA PHE A 169 11.34 -5.22 -21.52
C PHE A 169 10.47 -5.77 -20.37
N LEU A 170 9.15 -5.75 -20.52
CA LEU A 170 8.25 -6.41 -19.55
C LEU A 170 8.49 -7.91 -19.50
N TYR A 171 8.66 -8.56 -20.66
CA TYR A 171 8.96 -9.98 -20.75
C TYR A 171 10.33 -10.32 -20.15
N GLU A 172 11.38 -9.60 -20.54
CA GLU A 172 12.73 -9.78 -20.00
C GLU A 172 12.77 -9.59 -18.49
N TRP A 173 12.07 -8.56 -17.99
CA TRP A 173 11.98 -8.30 -16.57
C TRP A 173 11.28 -9.45 -15.81
N ALA A 174 10.22 -10.02 -16.38
CA ALA A 174 9.45 -11.08 -15.73
C ALA A 174 10.15 -12.45 -15.76
N PHE A 175 10.93 -12.74 -16.81
CA PHE A 175 11.41 -14.10 -17.10
C PHE A 175 12.93 -14.24 -17.21
N SER A 176 13.70 -13.14 -17.26
CA SER A 176 15.15 -13.22 -17.33
C SER A 176 15.81 -13.03 -15.97
N ASP A 177 16.99 -13.65 -15.81
CA ASP A 177 17.82 -13.50 -14.59
C ASP A 177 18.63 -12.21 -14.57
N LEU A 178 18.58 -11.39 -15.62
CA LEU A 178 19.36 -10.16 -15.77
C LEU A 178 19.13 -9.13 -14.66
N TRP A 179 17.97 -9.17 -14.02
CA TRP A 179 17.58 -8.25 -12.96
C TRP A 179 17.79 -8.81 -11.54
N ARG A 180 18.34 -10.02 -11.42
CA ARG A 180 18.70 -10.61 -10.13
C ARG A 180 20.06 -10.06 -9.73
N GLY A 181 20.07 -9.15 -8.77
CA GLY A 181 21.31 -8.57 -8.23
C GLY A 181 22.16 -9.61 -7.50
N TYR A 182 23.48 -9.41 -7.49
CA TYR A 182 24.45 -10.20 -6.74
C TYR A 182 24.80 -9.50 -5.42
N HIS A 183 23.81 -9.02 -4.67
CA HIS A 183 24.05 -8.33 -3.40
C HIS A 183 23.93 -9.30 -2.23
N TYR A 184 24.80 -9.13 -1.24
CA TYR A 184 24.67 -9.80 0.04
C TYR A 184 23.82 -8.97 1.00
N ILE A 185 22.96 -9.63 1.74
CA ILE A 185 22.02 -9.00 2.66
C ILE A 185 22.15 -9.68 4.01
N LEU A 186 22.27 -8.87 5.07
CA LEU A 186 22.30 -9.35 6.45
C LEU A 186 20.87 -9.64 6.93
N VAL A 187 20.62 -10.90 7.31
CA VAL A 187 19.35 -11.34 7.89
C VAL A 187 19.63 -12.16 9.14
N ASN A 188 19.17 -11.70 10.29
CA ASN A 188 19.34 -12.38 11.58
C ASN A 188 20.81 -12.80 11.86
N GLY A 189 21.76 -11.91 11.58
CA GLY A 189 23.19 -12.14 11.83
C GLY A 189 23.92 -12.94 10.74
N ASN A 190 23.25 -13.44 9.72
CA ASN A 190 23.84 -14.18 8.61
C ASN A 190 23.76 -13.39 7.30
N TYR A 191 24.80 -13.52 6.47
CA TYR A 191 24.80 -12.94 5.12
C TYR A 191 24.23 -13.93 4.12
N TYR A 192 23.22 -13.49 3.37
CA TYR A 192 22.59 -14.25 2.29
C TYR A 192 22.81 -13.55 0.95
N LEU A 193 23.04 -14.33 -0.09
CA LEU A 193 22.94 -13.81 -1.45
C LEU A 193 21.49 -13.45 -1.74
N TYR A 194 21.25 -12.43 -2.58
CA TYR A 194 19.90 -11.99 -2.95
C TYR A 194 18.94 -13.15 -3.34
N ALA A 195 19.45 -14.12 -4.10
CA ALA A 195 18.67 -15.29 -4.54
C ALA A 195 18.29 -16.23 -3.38
N ASP A 196 19.05 -16.23 -2.29
CA ASP A 196 18.95 -17.18 -1.18
C ASP A 196 18.30 -16.59 0.07
N ILE A 197 17.75 -15.37 -0.05
CA ILE A 197 17.09 -14.70 1.08
C ILE A 197 15.94 -15.57 1.60
N PRO A 198 15.87 -15.81 2.92
CA PRO A 198 14.81 -16.61 3.52
C PRO A 198 13.40 -16.11 3.17
N LYS A 199 12.49 -17.00 2.83
CA LYS A 199 11.10 -16.66 2.45
C LYS A 199 10.31 -15.93 3.55
N ASN A 200 10.72 -16.08 4.82
CA ASN A 200 10.13 -15.35 5.96
C ASN A 200 10.70 -13.94 6.15
N TYR A 201 11.62 -13.47 5.29
CA TYR A 201 12.27 -12.15 5.42
C TYR A 201 11.27 -11.01 5.58
N LEU A 202 10.21 -10.97 4.74
CA LEU A 202 9.17 -9.94 4.84
C LEU A 202 8.44 -9.98 6.19
N PHE A 203 8.06 -11.17 6.64
CA PHE A 203 7.37 -11.35 7.92
C PHE A 203 8.23 -10.92 9.10
N THR A 204 9.50 -11.32 9.11
CA THR A 204 10.48 -10.93 10.11
C THR A 204 10.64 -9.40 10.16
N ASN A 205 10.84 -8.76 9.00
CA ASN A 205 10.96 -7.30 8.95
C ASN A 205 9.67 -6.58 9.41
N LEU A 206 8.49 -7.10 9.08
CA LEU A 206 7.24 -6.50 9.55
C LEU A 206 7.11 -6.57 11.07
N ILE A 207 7.51 -7.69 11.69
CA ILE A 207 7.47 -7.82 13.15
C ILE A 207 8.45 -6.82 13.77
N TYR A 208 9.72 -6.84 13.38
CA TYR A 208 10.74 -6.03 14.04
C TYR A 208 10.68 -4.53 13.71
N LYS A 209 10.16 -4.17 12.54
CA LYS A 209 10.04 -2.76 12.12
C LYS A 209 8.66 -2.13 12.35
N SER A 210 7.74 -2.86 12.97
CA SER A 210 6.45 -2.32 13.37
C SER A 210 6.47 -1.93 14.85
N PRO A 211 5.86 -0.79 15.21
CA PRO A 211 5.71 -0.42 16.62
C PRO A 211 4.94 -1.47 17.44
N GLU A 212 5.27 -1.61 18.72
CA GLU A 212 4.64 -2.57 19.63
C GLU A 212 3.13 -2.34 19.74
N TYR A 213 2.70 -1.07 19.84
CA TYR A 213 1.26 -0.74 19.87
C TYR A 213 0.56 -1.21 18.59
N PHE A 214 1.24 -1.12 17.44
CA PHE A 214 0.70 -1.53 16.15
C PHE A 214 0.48 -3.04 16.11
N LEU A 215 1.46 -3.83 16.54
CA LEU A 215 1.34 -5.29 16.65
C LEU A 215 0.26 -5.69 17.66
N ALA A 216 0.23 -5.03 18.81
CA ALA A 216 -0.81 -5.26 19.85
C ALA A 216 -2.22 -5.01 19.28
N THR A 217 -2.41 -3.97 18.45
CA THR A 217 -3.72 -3.72 17.83
C THR A 217 -4.19 -4.82 16.91
N TYR A 218 -3.29 -5.54 16.23
CA TYR A 218 -3.65 -6.72 15.43
C TYR A 218 -4.15 -7.85 16.30
N ILE A 219 -3.46 -8.16 17.41
CA ILE A 219 -3.89 -9.20 18.36
C ILE A 219 -5.27 -8.85 18.92
N ILE A 220 -5.46 -7.60 19.34
CA ILE A 220 -6.75 -7.10 19.83
C ILE A 220 -7.82 -7.22 18.75
N PHE A 221 -7.53 -6.85 17.50
CA PHE A 221 -8.48 -6.94 16.39
C PHE A 221 -9.01 -8.36 16.18
N PHE A 222 -8.13 -9.35 16.18
CA PHE A 222 -8.57 -10.76 16.07
C PHE A 222 -9.49 -11.16 17.21
N GLY A 223 -9.18 -10.76 18.45
CA GLY A 223 -10.07 -10.94 19.59
C GLY A 223 -11.41 -10.22 19.41
N LEU A 224 -11.40 -9.00 18.86
CA LEU A 224 -12.62 -8.25 18.58
C LEU A 224 -13.49 -8.87 17.49
N ILE A 225 -12.89 -9.43 16.45
CA ILE A 225 -13.64 -10.10 15.38
C ILE A 225 -14.31 -11.38 15.90
N ILE A 226 -13.68 -12.10 16.82
CA ILE A 226 -14.29 -13.28 17.43
C ILE A 226 -15.50 -12.88 18.31
N ASN A 227 -15.33 -11.89 19.21
CA ASN A 227 -16.33 -11.57 20.24
C ASN A 227 -17.32 -10.47 19.82
N TYR A 228 -16.95 -9.57 18.91
CA TYR A 228 -17.73 -8.37 18.54
C TYR A 228 -17.92 -8.20 17.03
N LYS A 229 -17.90 -9.29 16.25
CA LYS A 229 -18.11 -9.25 14.80
C LYS A 229 -19.38 -8.50 14.41
N SER A 230 -20.48 -8.70 15.16
CA SER A 230 -21.75 -8.05 14.92
C SER A 230 -21.68 -6.51 15.04
N TYR A 231 -20.79 -5.96 15.87
CA TYR A 231 -20.57 -4.52 15.97
C TYR A 231 -20.10 -3.94 14.64
N PHE A 232 -19.10 -4.56 14.03
CA PHE A 232 -18.51 -4.07 12.76
C PHE A 232 -19.47 -4.26 11.59
N THR A 233 -20.15 -5.42 11.50
CA THR A 233 -21.05 -5.73 10.39
C THR A 233 -22.34 -4.88 10.43
N LYS A 234 -22.86 -4.54 11.62
CA LYS A 234 -24.00 -3.63 11.77
C LYS A 234 -23.62 -2.18 11.47
N ARG A 235 -22.38 -1.77 11.80
CA ARG A 235 -21.94 -0.38 11.65
C ARG A 235 -21.44 -0.08 10.23
N PHE A 236 -20.80 -1.04 9.57
CA PHE A 236 -20.20 -0.85 8.24
C PHE A 236 -20.82 -1.81 7.23
N ARG A 237 -21.60 -1.27 6.31
CA ARG A 237 -22.22 -2.06 5.24
C ARG A 237 -21.13 -2.85 4.47
N PHE A 238 -21.36 -4.14 4.25
CA PHE A 238 -20.44 -5.05 3.57
C PHE A 238 -19.06 -5.14 4.23
N PHE A 239 -18.96 -5.05 5.56
CA PHE A 239 -17.71 -5.06 6.29
C PHE A 239 -16.78 -6.19 5.88
N ASN A 240 -17.23 -7.45 5.92
CA ASN A 240 -16.40 -8.61 5.58
C ASN A 240 -15.84 -8.53 4.15
N TYR A 241 -16.63 -8.04 3.20
CA TYR A 241 -16.22 -7.89 1.81
C TYR A 241 -15.15 -6.79 1.64
N LYS A 242 -15.32 -5.68 2.33
CA LYS A 242 -14.32 -4.59 2.35
C LYS A 242 -13.02 -5.04 3.00
N MET A 243 -13.11 -5.80 4.09
CA MET A 243 -11.92 -6.40 4.72
C MET A 243 -11.25 -7.41 3.79
N PHE A 244 -11.99 -8.17 3.00
CA PHE A 244 -11.42 -9.06 1.99
C PHE A 244 -10.57 -8.29 0.96
N TRP A 245 -11.04 -7.13 0.46
CA TRP A 245 -10.25 -6.27 -0.42
C TRP A 245 -8.95 -5.80 0.26
N ILE A 246 -9.03 -5.35 1.52
CA ILE A 246 -7.88 -4.87 2.27
C ILE A 246 -6.88 -6.00 2.52
N PHE A 247 -7.35 -7.14 3.03
CA PHE A 247 -6.49 -8.29 3.29
C PHE A 247 -5.84 -8.87 2.03
N SER A 248 -6.51 -8.81 0.89
CA SER A 248 -5.91 -9.21 -0.39
C SER A 248 -4.67 -8.39 -0.73
N MET A 249 -4.69 -7.06 -0.45
CA MET A 249 -3.51 -6.19 -0.65
C MET A 249 -2.39 -6.52 0.35
N ILE A 250 -2.73 -6.89 1.59
CA ILE A 250 -1.76 -7.22 2.65
C ILE A 250 -1.11 -8.58 2.42
N VAL A 251 -1.91 -9.59 2.08
CA VAL A 251 -1.45 -10.99 1.96
C VAL A 251 -0.71 -11.24 0.65
N TYR A 252 -1.06 -10.53 -0.41
CA TYR A 252 -0.52 -10.76 -1.74
C TYR A 252 1.02 -10.72 -1.83
N PRO A 253 1.74 -9.75 -1.24
CA PRO A 253 3.21 -9.75 -1.28
C PRO A 253 3.84 -11.01 -0.67
N PHE A 254 3.25 -11.55 0.41
CA PHE A 254 3.72 -12.80 1.01
C PHE A 254 3.53 -13.99 0.06
N VAL A 255 2.34 -14.08 -0.56
CA VAL A 255 2.04 -15.14 -1.54
C VAL A 255 2.99 -15.04 -2.72
N LEU A 256 3.21 -13.82 -3.24
CA LEU A 256 4.12 -13.58 -4.37
C LEU A 256 5.54 -14.03 -4.04
N LEU A 257 6.09 -13.60 -2.89
CA LEU A 257 7.45 -13.96 -2.48
C LEU A 257 7.61 -15.46 -2.17
N TYR A 258 6.54 -16.13 -1.73
CA TYR A 258 6.58 -17.57 -1.48
C TYR A 258 6.53 -18.39 -2.77
N LEU A 259 5.69 -17.98 -3.74
CA LEU A 259 5.45 -18.74 -4.98
C LEU A 259 6.46 -18.44 -6.10
N THR A 260 7.16 -17.30 -6.02
CA THR A 260 8.08 -16.87 -7.08
C THR A 260 9.54 -16.89 -6.59
N PRO A 261 10.51 -16.91 -7.51
CA PRO A 261 11.93 -16.78 -7.17
C PRO A 261 12.33 -15.34 -6.81
N PHE A 262 11.39 -14.38 -6.85
CA PHE A 262 11.68 -13.00 -6.45
C PHE A 262 12.00 -12.91 -4.97
N SER A 263 12.97 -12.09 -4.65
CA SER A 263 13.35 -11.74 -3.28
C SER A 263 13.24 -10.23 -3.09
N ILE A 264 13.13 -9.81 -1.83
CA ILE A 264 13.16 -8.40 -1.44
C ILE A 264 14.33 -8.19 -0.49
N TYR A 265 14.85 -6.97 -0.47
CA TYR A 265 15.96 -6.55 0.37
C TYR A 265 15.69 -5.15 0.94
N ASP A 266 16.61 -4.60 1.73
CA ASP A 266 16.46 -3.29 2.38
C ASP A 266 15.17 -3.16 3.22
N GLY A 267 14.82 -4.22 3.95
CA GLY A 267 13.70 -4.23 4.87
C GLY A 267 12.34 -4.16 4.18
N LEU A 268 11.53 -3.15 4.51
CA LEU A 268 10.17 -2.99 3.99
C LEU A 268 10.08 -2.11 2.73
N ARG A 269 11.21 -1.62 2.22
CA ARG A 269 11.25 -0.63 1.15
C ARG A 269 10.47 -1.06 -0.09
N HIS A 270 10.71 -2.27 -0.61
CA HIS A 270 10.06 -2.77 -1.82
C HIS A 270 8.57 -3.05 -1.70
N VAL A 271 8.07 -3.14 -0.47
CA VAL A 271 6.65 -3.36 -0.15
C VAL A 271 6.04 -2.15 0.58
N LEU A 272 6.65 -0.98 0.45
CA LEU A 272 6.19 0.25 1.09
C LEU A 272 4.73 0.57 0.73
N TRP A 273 4.28 0.21 -0.47
CA TRP A 273 2.91 0.34 -0.95
C TRP A 273 1.88 -0.49 -0.16
N MET A 274 2.31 -1.55 0.55
CA MET A 274 1.45 -2.38 1.38
C MET A 274 1.14 -1.72 2.74
N LEU A 275 2.06 -0.91 3.29
CA LEU A 275 1.96 -0.32 4.62
C LEU A 275 0.68 0.51 4.84
N PRO A 276 0.21 1.32 3.86
CA PRO A 276 -1.07 2.01 4.00
C PRO A 276 -2.24 1.07 4.34
N TYR A 277 -2.31 -0.08 3.71
CA TYR A 277 -3.39 -1.06 3.97
C TYR A 277 -3.24 -1.75 5.32
N LEU A 278 -2.00 -2.03 5.72
CA LEU A 278 -1.72 -2.57 7.06
C LEU A 278 -2.22 -1.63 8.17
N CYS A 279 -2.15 -0.33 7.99
CA CYS A 279 -2.60 0.64 9.00
C CYS A 279 -4.13 0.67 9.21
N ILE A 280 -4.92 0.03 8.34
CA ILE A 280 -6.40 0.02 8.46
C ILE A 280 -6.86 -0.83 9.63
N VAL A 281 -6.23 -1.98 9.88
CA VAL A 281 -6.60 -2.86 11.00
C VAL A 281 -6.38 -2.18 12.35
N PRO A 282 -5.20 -1.60 12.65
CA PRO A 282 -5.00 -0.77 13.83
C PRO A 282 -6.02 0.37 13.96
N ALA A 283 -6.35 1.04 12.85
CA ALA A 283 -7.33 2.13 12.87
C ALA A 283 -8.73 1.66 13.28
N LEU A 284 -9.18 0.50 12.79
CA LEU A 284 -10.47 -0.09 13.18
C LEU A 284 -10.47 -0.51 14.66
N THR A 285 -9.35 -1.05 15.14
CA THR A 285 -9.18 -1.43 16.55
C THR A 285 -9.28 -0.21 17.45
N ILE A 286 -8.49 0.82 17.18
CA ILE A 286 -8.50 2.07 17.96
C ILE A 286 -9.88 2.74 17.89
N TYR A 287 -10.50 2.77 16.73
CA TYR A 287 -11.87 3.27 16.56
C TYR A 287 -12.87 2.53 17.48
N PHE A 288 -12.80 1.19 17.53
CA PHE A 288 -13.65 0.39 18.43
C PHE A 288 -13.39 0.73 19.90
N LEU A 289 -12.13 0.81 20.31
CA LEU A 289 -11.75 1.12 21.70
C LEU A 289 -12.27 2.50 22.12
N ILE A 290 -12.11 3.51 21.28
CA ILE A 290 -12.61 4.88 21.55
C ILE A 290 -14.14 4.88 21.70
N LYS A 291 -14.88 4.23 20.78
CA LYS A 291 -16.35 4.25 20.80
C LYS A 291 -16.95 3.41 21.95
N ASN A 292 -16.21 2.48 22.50
CA ASN A 292 -16.66 1.60 23.59
C ASN A 292 -15.90 1.80 24.91
N PHE A 293 -15.23 2.92 25.10
CA PHE A 293 -14.34 3.21 26.23
C PHE A 293 -15.01 3.08 27.61
N LYS A 294 -16.33 3.17 27.69
CA LYS A 294 -17.09 3.01 28.94
C LYS A 294 -17.01 1.60 29.56
N LYS A 295 -16.73 0.56 28.75
CA LYS A 295 -16.62 -0.84 29.21
C LYS A 295 -15.30 -1.05 29.95
N THR A 296 -15.30 -1.71 31.11
CA THR A 296 -14.12 -1.95 31.95
C THR A 296 -12.98 -2.65 31.19
N ILE A 297 -13.31 -3.73 30.45
CA ILE A 297 -12.32 -4.45 29.62
C ILE A 297 -11.70 -3.54 28.57
N VAL A 298 -12.49 -2.69 27.93
CA VAL A 298 -12.00 -1.75 26.91
C VAL A 298 -11.09 -0.69 27.52
N LYS A 299 -11.42 -0.18 28.74
CA LYS A 299 -10.53 0.73 29.46
C LYS A 299 -9.18 0.09 29.75
N PHE A 300 -9.18 -1.12 30.30
CA PHE A 300 -7.96 -1.85 30.59
C PHE A 300 -7.10 -2.08 29.34
N THR A 301 -7.71 -2.58 28.25
CA THR A 301 -7.02 -2.78 26.97
C THR A 301 -6.46 -1.46 26.40
N SER A 302 -7.23 -0.37 26.51
CA SER A 302 -6.79 0.96 26.05
C SER A 302 -5.62 1.50 26.89
N SER A 303 -5.60 1.23 28.21
CA SER A 303 -4.49 1.64 29.07
C SER A 303 -3.19 0.91 28.72
N ILE A 304 -3.26 -0.40 28.44
CA ILE A 304 -2.09 -1.17 27.98
C ILE A 304 -1.60 -0.60 26.62
N LEU A 305 -2.52 -0.36 25.71
CA LEU A 305 -2.16 0.19 24.38
C LEU A 305 -1.52 1.57 24.50
N LEU A 306 -2.00 2.40 25.44
CA LEU A 306 -1.42 3.72 25.72
C LEU A 306 0.03 3.60 26.20
N ILE A 307 0.34 2.64 27.08
CA ILE A 307 1.72 2.39 27.53
C ILE A 307 2.64 2.08 26.34
N PHE A 308 2.24 1.13 25.48
CA PHE A 308 3.02 0.83 24.28
C PHE A 308 3.17 2.05 23.35
N THR A 309 2.12 2.88 23.25
CA THR A 309 2.19 4.11 22.44
C THR A 309 3.18 5.11 23.02
N VAL A 310 3.23 5.27 24.34
CA VAL A 310 4.20 6.16 25.02
C VAL A 310 5.63 5.69 24.78
N PHE A 311 5.93 4.40 24.94
CA PHE A 311 7.22 3.82 24.61
C PHE A 311 7.60 4.06 23.16
N PHE A 312 6.68 3.80 22.26
CA PHE A 312 6.88 4.06 20.82
C PHE A 312 7.23 5.53 20.55
N VAL A 313 6.48 6.48 21.11
CA VAL A 313 6.73 7.92 20.90
C VAL A 313 8.14 8.30 21.39
N PHE A 314 8.55 7.80 22.54
CA PHE A 314 9.89 8.03 23.05
C PHE A 314 10.96 7.50 22.09
N ASN A 315 10.84 6.23 21.65
CA ASN A 315 11.77 5.62 20.71
C ASN A 315 11.77 6.35 19.36
N PHE A 316 10.59 6.68 18.84
CA PHE A 316 10.45 7.39 17.56
C PHE A 316 11.17 8.75 17.57
N LEU A 317 11.05 9.49 18.68
CA LEU A 317 11.72 10.79 18.84
C LEU A 317 13.23 10.63 19.01
N SER A 318 13.69 9.61 19.75
CA SER A 318 15.12 9.39 20.03
C SER A 318 15.93 9.05 18.78
N ILE A 319 15.32 8.40 17.78
CA ILE A 319 16.00 8.03 16.53
C ILE A 319 15.84 9.07 15.41
N THR A 320 15.23 10.23 15.69
CA THR A 320 15.08 11.30 14.69
C THR A 320 16.43 11.81 14.22
N PRO A 321 16.68 11.96 12.89
CA PRO A 321 15.75 11.79 11.75
C PRO A 321 15.77 10.41 11.08
N TYR A 322 16.26 9.38 11.73
CA TYR A 322 16.54 8.06 11.13
C TYR A 322 15.43 7.03 11.38
N GLN A 323 14.16 7.43 11.34
CA GLN A 323 13.01 6.56 11.65
C GLN A 323 12.93 5.29 10.78
N TYR A 324 13.51 5.27 9.58
CA TYR A 324 13.59 4.06 8.75
C TYR A 324 14.43 2.94 9.36
N THR A 325 15.30 3.27 10.35
CA THR A 325 16.12 2.29 11.10
C THR A 325 15.40 1.70 12.30
N TYR A 326 14.16 2.16 12.60
CA TYR A 326 13.39 1.71 13.75
C TYR A 326 13.34 0.19 13.85
N LEU A 327 13.59 -0.30 15.05
CA LEU A 327 13.35 -1.67 15.47
C LEU A 327 12.57 -1.62 16.79
N ASN A 328 11.57 -2.48 16.94
CA ASN A 328 10.91 -2.68 18.23
C ASN A 328 11.85 -3.45 19.17
N ILE A 329 11.67 -3.24 20.47
CA ILE A 329 12.52 -3.85 21.52
C ILE A 329 11.81 -5.09 22.06
#